data_930dc6ec7088c18357ca37d33ac15c5b
#
_entry.id   930dc6ec7088c18357ca37d33ac15c5b
#
_cell.length_a   1.000
_cell.length_b   1.000
_cell.length_c   1.000
_cell.angle_alpha   90.00
_cell.angle_beta   90.00
_cell.angle_gamma   90.00
#
_symmetry.space_group_name_H-M   'P 1'
#
loop_
_entity.id
_entity.type
_entity.pdbx_description
1 polymer ?
#
loop_
_entity_poly.entity_id
_entity_poly.type
_entity_poly.pdbx_seq_one_letter_code
_entity_poly.pdbx_strand_id
1 'polypeptide(L)'
;MAAGPHQEFTISDPRITESSGLAASAAHPGVFWTHNDSDDGPYVYAVDATGHTVATVTLRGVKPRDAEAISLGPDGQLYLADIGDNLDGTWPEVWIYRFAEPKDLRDQTVDAVRYRVRYEDGSRNAEALMVHPVTGRLYIASKRESGGNLYQGPQTLSTTAVNTFRKVSAVPWVTDGAFSPDGTRLLLRGYFWATMYRWQDGGAPQELGDVSLPFQRQGESATFAADGRSVLFGSEGKDSPVWRVQLSGEQLPDTVRLATPTASASPAPSGASSGASPGGAGQAAGGTSDTVSGRGLLVLFLVVGALAAASWRKKRHGS
;
A
#
# COMPACT_ATOMS: atom_id res chain seq x y z
N MET A 1 -8.08 -23.20 -1.26
CA MET A 1 -6.81 -22.45 -1.42
C MET A 1 -7.16 -21.12 -2.08
N ALA A 2 -6.63 -20.00 -1.58
CA ALA A 2 -6.78 -18.73 -2.27
C ALA A 2 -6.09 -18.81 -3.64
N ALA A 3 -6.66 -18.17 -4.67
CA ALA A 3 -6.02 -18.06 -5.98
C ALA A 3 -4.69 -17.29 -5.82
N GLY A 4 -3.65 -17.72 -6.51
CA GLY A 4 -2.36 -17.02 -6.50
C GLY A 4 -2.47 -15.62 -7.13
N PRO A 5 -1.39 -14.80 -7.02
CA PRO A 5 -1.33 -13.50 -7.69
C PRO A 5 -1.60 -13.65 -9.19
N HIS A 6 -2.41 -12.75 -9.76
CA HIS A 6 -2.61 -12.68 -11.20
C HIS A 6 -2.56 -11.21 -11.67
N GLN A 7 -2.09 -11.00 -12.89
CA GLN A 7 -2.11 -9.68 -13.49
C GLN A 7 -3.55 -9.27 -13.78
N GLU A 8 -3.96 -8.12 -13.23
CA GLU A 8 -5.32 -7.59 -13.40
C GLU A 8 -5.42 -6.77 -14.69
N PHE A 9 -4.50 -5.81 -14.84
CA PHE A 9 -4.37 -4.98 -16.04
C PHE A 9 -2.94 -4.44 -16.18
N THR A 10 -2.68 -3.74 -17.29
CA THR A 10 -1.44 -2.98 -17.51
C THR A 10 -1.80 -1.52 -17.74
N ILE A 11 -1.18 -0.60 -17.02
CA ILE A 11 -1.33 0.84 -17.27
C ILE A 11 -0.65 1.15 -18.60
N SER A 12 -1.45 1.46 -19.63
CA SER A 12 -0.98 1.58 -21.02
C SER A 12 -0.81 3.03 -21.51
N ASP A 13 -1.16 4.02 -20.68
CA ASP A 13 -0.99 5.44 -21.02
C ASP A 13 0.50 5.81 -21.04
N PRO A 14 1.05 6.27 -22.18
CA PRO A 14 2.46 6.62 -22.29
C PRO A 14 2.88 7.82 -21.41
N ARG A 15 1.93 8.58 -20.87
CA ARG A 15 2.18 9.68 -19.92
C ARG A 15 2.47 9.16 -18.51
N ILE A 16 2.00 7.95 -18.18
CA ILE A 16 2.17 7.35 -16.85
C ILE A 16 3.38 6.45 -16.90
N THR A 17 4.53 6.98 -16.52
CA THR A 17 5.82 6.29 -16.54
C THR A 17 6.39 6.03 -15.16
N GLU A 18 5.86 6.68 -14.13
CA GLU A 18 6.33 6.62 -12.75
C GLU A 18 5.11 6.57 -11.79
N SER A 19 4.19 5.59 -12.04
CA SER A 19 3.00 5.40 -11.18
C SER A 19 3.41 5.04 -9.75
N SER A 20 3.38 6.02 -8.84
CA SER A 20 3.87 5.87 -7.47
C SER A 20 2.76 5.58 -6.45
N GLY A 21 1.51 5.94 -6.72
CA GLY A 21 0.36 5.66 -5.86
C GLY A 21 -0.82 5.06 -6.60
N LEU A 22 -1.68 4.32 -5.89
CA LEU A 22 -2.91 3.74 -6.45
C LEU A 22 -4.04 3.84 -5.41
N ALA A 23 -5.18 4.43 -5.80
CA ALA A 23 -6.38 4.48 -4.96
C ALA A 23 -7.61 3.97 -5.73
N ALA A 24 -8.30 2.97 -5.19
CA ALA A 24 -9.55 2.50 -5.76
C ALA A 24 -10.63 3.59 -5.65
N SER A 25 -11.31 3.90 -6.74
CA SER A 25 -12.41 4.86 -6.79
C SER A 25 -13.61 4.38 -5.99
N ALA A 26 -14.23 5.27 -5.21
CA ALA A 26 -15.51 4.99 -4.57
C ALA A 26 -16.69 5.35 -5.48
N ALA A 27 -16.55 6.38 -6.30
CA ALA A 27 -17.61 6.85 -7.19
C ALA A 27 -17.75 6.00 -8.45
N HIS A 28 -16.65 5.36 -8.90
CA HIS A 28 -16.58 4.66 -10.19
C HIS A 28 -16.02 3.25 -10.00
N PRO A 29 -16.86 2.22 -9.81
CA PRO A 29 -16.42 0.84 -9.67
C PRO A 29 -15.52 0.38 -10.82
N GLY A 30 -14.35 -0.20 -10.49
CA GLY A 30 -13.36 -0.65 -11.48
C GLY A 30 -12.43 0.44 -12.00
N VAL A 31 -12.49 1.65 -11.45
CA VAL A 31 -11.56 2.74 -11.75
C VAL A 31 -10.58 2.92 -10.61
N PHE A 32 -9.35 3.26 -10.94
CA PHE A 32 -8.27 3.54 -10.01
C PHE A 32 -7.65 4.89 -10.31
N TRP A 33 -7.36 5.65 -9.25
CA TRP A 33 -6.64 6.92 -9.33
C TRP A 33 -5.16 6.68 -9.14
N THR A 34 -4.33 7.26 -10.02
CA THR A 34 -2.87 7.21 -9.91
C THR A 34 -2.26 8.56 -10.34
N HIS A 35 -1.00 8.73 -10.09
CA HIS A 35 -0.19 9.89 -10.48
C HIS A 35 1.23 9.42 -10.82
N ASN A 36 2.00 10.26 -11.47
CA ASN A 36 3.45 10.06 -11.53
C ASN A 36 4.12 10.65 -10.28
N ASP A 37 5.29 10.11 -9.95
CA ASP A 37 6.25 10.67 -9.02
C ASP A 37 6.71 12.07 -9.46
N SER A 38 7.93 12.42 -9.19
CA SER A 38 8.57 13.70 -9.53
C SER A 38 8.58 14.00 -11.04
N ASP A 39 8.82 15.28 -11.38
CA ASP A 39 8.98 15.80 -12.75
C ASP A 39 7.73 15.73 -13.67
N ASP A 40 6.56 15.36 -13.16
CA ASP A 40 5.28 15.50 -13.86
C ASP A 40 4.56 16.80 -13.46
N GLY A 41 3.49 17.12 -14.16
CA GLY A 41 2.60 18.19 -13.80
C GLY A 41 1.66 17.81 -12.64
N PRO A 42 0.73 18.72 -12.27
CA PRO A 42 -0.25 18.47 -11.21
C PRO A 42 -1.37 17.54 -11.71
N TYR A 43 -1.02 16.39 -12.24
CA TYR A 43 -1.94 15.48 -12.89
C TYR A 43 -2.26 14.28 -12.00
N VAL A 44 -3.55 13.92 -11.99
CA VAL A 44 -4.05 12.66 -11.42
C VAL A 44 -4.85 11.96 -12.51
N TYR A 45 -4.54 10.72 -12.75
CA TYR A 45 -5.11 9.92 -13.83
C TYR A 45 -6.12 8.92 -13.29
N ALA A 46 -7.30 8.85 -13.91
CA ALA A 46 -8.25 7.77 -13.69
C ALA A 46 -7.97 6.66 -14.70
N VAL A 47 -7.61 5.48 -14.22
CA VAL A 47 -7.34 4.29 -15.05
C VAL A 47 -8.43 3.26 -14.80
N ASP A 48 -9.02 2.72 -15.85
CA ASP A 48 -10.05 1.69 -15.75
C ASP A 48 -9.46 0.27 -15.56
N ALA A 49 -10.32 -0.72 -15.35
CA ALA A 49 -9.94 -2.11 -15.15
C ALA A 49 -9.28 -2.78 -16.38
N THR A 50 -9.20 -2.09 -17.52
CA THR A 50 -8.49 -2.54 -18.71
C THR A 50 -7.12 -1.85 -18.88
N GLY A 51 -6.79 -0.91 -17.99
CA GLY A 51 -5.53 -0.17 -17.96
C GLY A 51 -5.51 1.08 -18.82
N HIS A 52 -6.66 1.52 -19.35
CA HIS A 52 -6.75 2.75 -20.11
C HIS A 52 -7.06 3.95 -19.21
N THR A 53 -6.45 5.09 -19.51
CA THR A 53 -6.81 6.37 -18.86
C THR A 53 -8.15 6.85 -19.40
N VAL A 54 -9.12 7.00 -18.51
CA VAL A 54 -10.48 7.45 -18.81
C VAL A 54 -10.75 8.90 -18.41
N ALA A 55 -9.85 9.48 -17.61
CA ALA A 55 -9.86 10.92 -17.28
C ALA A 55 -8.49 11.37 -16.79
N THR A 56 -8.16 12.63 -17.04
CA THR A 56 -7.01 13.33 -16.45
C THR A 56 -7.53 14.52 -15.65
N VAL A 57 -7.21 14.56 -14.37
CA VAL A 57 -7.54 15.67 -13.46
C VAL A 57 -6.31 16.53 -13.26
N THR A 58 -6.41 17.81 -13.60
CA THR A 58 -5.36 18.81 -13.38
C THR A 58 -5.69 19.61 -12.12
N LEU A 59 -4.78 19.64 -11.15
CA LEU A 59 -4.94 20.44 -9.92
C LEU A 59 -4.53 21.89 -10.20
N ARG A 60 -5.48 22.83 -10.12
CA ARG A 60 -5.27 24.24 -10.47
C ARG A 60 -4.22 24.90 -9.56
N GLY A 61 -3.18 25.45 -10.18
CA GLY A 61 -2.15 26.21 -9.47
C GLY A 61 -1.25 25.40 -8.56
N VAL A 62 -1.34 24.08 -8.60
CA VAL A 62 -0.45 23.17 -7.89
C VAL A 62 0.83 22.96 -8.71
N LYS A 63 1.96 22.86 -8.02
CA LYS A 63 3.26 22.47 -8.58
C LYS A 63 3.86 21.43 -7.61
N PRO A 64 3.61 20.15 -7.85
CA PRO A 64 4.19 19.10 -7.02
C PRO A 64 5.72 19.16 -7.12
N ARG A 65 6.40 18.80 -6.04
CA ARG A 65 7.86 18.72 -5.99
C ARG A 65 8.31 17.26 -6.09
N ASP A 66 7.61 16.39 -5.34
CA ASP A 66 7.93 14.97 -5.19
C ASP A 66 6.66 14.26 -4.67
N ALA A 67 5.72 13.98 -5.59
CA ALA A 67 4.43 13.38 -5.25
C ALA A 67 4.57 11.86 -5.16
N GLU A 68 4.28 11.29 -3.99
CA GLU A 68 4.60 9.89 -3.69
C GLU A 68 3.38 9.00 -3.43
N ALA A 69 2.24 9.58 -3.07
CA ALA A 69 1.09 8.77 -2.73
C ALA A 69 -0.24 9.45 -3.06
N ILE A 70 -1.26 8.63 -3.32
CA ILE A 70 -2.65 9.06 -3.43
C ILE A 70 -3.55 8.16 -2.59
N SER A 71 -4.49 8.75 -1.86
CA SER A 71 -5.45 8.01 -1.04
C SER A 71 -6.84 8.61 -1.13
N LEU A 72 -7.87 7.78 -1.00
CA LEU A 72 -9.27 8.22 -0.97
C LEU A 72 -9.78 8.23 0.48
N GLY A 73 -10.41 9.31 0.89
CA GLY A 73 -11.03 9.45 2.20
C GLY A 73 -12.51 9.07 2.21
N PRO A 74 -13.09 8.84 3.41
CA PRO A 74 -14.51 8.48 3.56
C PRO A 74 -15.46 9.61 3.18
N ASP A 75 -14.96 10.83 3.04
CA ASP A 75 -15.67 12.02 2.63
C ASP A 75 -15.75 12.18 1.09
N GLY A 76 -15.30 11.18 0.32
CA GLY A 76 -15.23 11.24 -1.13
C GLY A 76 -14.19 12.25 -1.64
N GLN A 77 -13.15 12.51 -0.85
CA GLN A 77 -12.03 13.37 -1.22
C GLN A 77 -10.80 12.53 -1.54
N LEU A 78 -10.10 12.90 -2.60
CA LEU A 78 -8.77 12.40 -2.91
C LEU A 78 -7.71 13.27 -2.25
N TYR A 79 -6.65 12.62 -1.80
CA TYR A 79 -5.51 13.23 -1.14
C TYR A 79 -4.25 12.83 -1.89
N LEU A 80 -3.65 13.78 -2.62
CA LEU A 80 -2.35 13.62 -3.27
C LEU A 80 -1.26 14.12 -2.32
N ALA A 81 -0.26 13.30 -2.05
CA ALA A 81 0.80 13.58 -1.09
C ALA A 81 2.11 13.95 -1.79
N ASP A 82 2.50 15.21 -1.72
CA ASP A 82 3.78 15.78 -2.12
C ASP A 82 4.71 15.74 -0.89
N ILE A 83 5.17 14.54 -0.56
CA ILE A 83 5.83 14.19 0.71
C ILE A 83 7.20 13.55 0.54
N GLY A 84 7.64 13.29 -0.70
CA GLY A 84 9.00 12.89 -0.99
C GLY A 84 9.99 13.97 -0.57
N ASP A 85 11.15 13.58 -0.20
CA ASP A 85 12.32 14.45 0.07
C ASP A 85 13.57 13.59 -0.05
N ASN A 86 13.89 13.22 -1.28
CA ASN A 86 14.94 12.26 -1.63
C ASN A 86 16.36 12.67 -1.19
N LEU A 87 16.52 13.86 -0.60
CA LEU A 87 17.74 14.31 0.04
C LEU A 87 17.79 14.00 1.56
N ASP A 88 17.03 12.98 1.99
CA ASP A 88 16.94 12.49 3.38
C ASP A 88 16.44 13.57 4.37
N GLY A 89 15.41 14.30 3.97
CA GLY A 89 14.74 15.24 4.84
C GLY A 89 15.37 16.63 4.88
N THR A 90 15.40 17.32 3.76
CA THR A 90 15.88 18.71 3.67
C THR A 90 14.76 19.74 3.74
N TRP A 91 13.52 19.33 3.48
CA TRP A 91 12.39 20.26 3.46
C TRP A 91 11.80 20.46 4.86
N PRO A 92 11.62 21.73 5.28
CA PRO A 92 11.05 22.01 6.60
C PRO A 92 9.57 21.62 6.71
N GLU A 93 8.89 21.46 5.58
CA GLU A 93 7.52 21.00 5.47
C GLU A 93 7.27 20.32 4.12
N VAL A 94 6.33 19.39 4.14
CA VAL A 94 5.79 18.69 2.98
C VAL A 94 4.31 19.04 2.82
N TRP A 95 3.67 18.66 1.72
CA TRP A 95 2.31 19.11 1.41
C TRP A 95 1.40 17.95 1.06
N ILE A 96 0.12 18.11 1.40
CA ILE A 96 -0.96 17.23 0.97
C ILE A 96 -2.00 18.09 0.26
N TYR A 97 -2.43 17.67 -0.92
CA TYR A 97 -3.46 18.33 -1.71
C TYR A 97 -4.75 17.52 -1.67
N ARG A 98 -5.82 18.11 -1.14
CA ARG A 98 -7.15 17.49 -1.07
C ARG A 98 -8.06 18.12 -2.12
N PHE A 99 -8.78 17.28 -2.86
CA PHE A 99 -9.79 17.67 -3.84
C PHE A 99 -10.91 16.63 -3.90
N ALA A 100 -12.09 17.04 -4.35
CA ALA A 100 -13.23 16.11 -4.46
C ALA A 100 -12.96 15.06 -5.56
N GLU A 101 -13.30 13.80 -5.29
CA GLU A 101 -13.31 12.77 -6.32
C GLU A 101 -14.26 13.21 -7.46
N PRO A 102 -13.80 13.29 -8.71
CA PRO A 102 -14.64 13.69 -9.84
C PRO A 102 -15.86 12.81 -10.02
N LYS A 103 -17.01 13.41 -10.23
CA LYS A 103 -18.26 12.69 -10.52
C LYS A 103 -18.32 12.19 -11.96
N ASP A 104 -17.66 12.90 -12.88
CA ASP A 104 -17.61 12.58 -14.30
C ASP A 104 -16.18 12.18 -14.69
N LEU A 105 -16.05 11.06 -15.38
CA LEU A 105 -14.77 10.59 -15.93
C LEU A 105 -14.50 11.31 -17.25
N ARG A 106 -13.89 12.49 -17.16
CA ARG A 106 -13.43 13.32 -18.29
C ARG A 106 -12.26 14.18 -17.85
N ASP A 107 -11.49 14.65 -18.81
CA ASP A 107 -10.42 15.58 -18.53
C ASP A 107 -11.00 16.90 -17.98
N GLN A 108 -10.45 17.32 -16.83
CA GLN A 108 -10.94 18.49 -16.11
C GLN A 108 -9.87 19.11 -15.21
N THR A 109 -10.07 20.39 -14.89
CA THR A 109 -9.25 21.09 -13.92
C THR A 109 -10.07 21.35 -12.65
N VAL A 110 -9.54 21.00 -11.50
CA VAL A 110 -10.20 21.16 -10.21
C VAL A 110 -9.35 22.00 -9.25
N ASP A 111 -9.99 22.62 -8.28
CA ASP A 111 -9.30 23.31 -7.20
C ASP A 111 -8.92 22.31 -6.09
N ALA A 112 -7.73 22.45 -5.55
CA ALA A 112 -7.25 21.62 -4.44
C ALA A 112 -6.93 22.47 -3.21
N VAL A 113 -7.26 21.95 -2.05
CA VAL A 113 -6.88 22.53 -0.75
C VAL A 113 -5.52 21.97 -0.36
N ARG A 114 -4.53 22.85 -0.15
CA ARG A 114 -3.21 22.47 0.32
C ARG A 114 -3.15 22.45 1.84
N TYR A 115 -2.66 21.36 2.42
CA TYR A 115 -2.28 21.24 3.82
C TYR A 115 -0.76 21.21 3.95
N ARG A 116 -0.22 22.06 4.82
CA ARG A 116 1.19 22.07 5.19
C ARG A 116 1.41 21.06 6.31
N VAL A 117 2.42 20.22 6.18
CA VAL A 117 2.69 19.11 7.10
C VAL A 117 4.15 19.16 7.54
N ARG A 118 4.39 18.85 8.81
CA ARG A 118 5.72 18.55 9.36
C ARG A 118 5.65 17.33 10.26
N TYR A 119 6.76 16.61 10.38
CA TYR A 119 6.89 15.53 11.35
C TYR A 119 7.41 16.07 12.68
N GLU A 120 6.95 15.51 13.82
CA GLU A 120 7.34 16.02 15.15
C GLU A 120 8.83 15.86 15.46
N ASP A 121 9.49 14.91 14.81
CA ASP A 121 10.88 14.52 15.01
C ASP A 121 11.80 14.91 13.84
N GLY A 122 11.41 15.90 13.03
CA GLY A 122 12.23 16.51 11.97
C GLY A 122 11.88 16.04 10.56
N SER A 123 12.46 16.72 9.57
CA SER A 123 12.24 16.48 8.14
C SER A 123 12.70 15.10 7.70
N ARG A 124 12.02 14.51 6.71
CA ARG A 124 12.33 13.17 6.19
C ARG A 124 11.65 12.90 4.87
N ASN A 125 12.20 11.95 4.11
CA ASN A 125 11.53 11.34 2.99
C ASN A 125 10.37 10.44 3.45
N ALA A 126 9.23 10.48 2.74
CA ALA A 126 8.09 9.62 2.98
C ALA A 126 7.41 9.26 1.65
N GLU A 127 6.80 8.07 1.59
CA GLU A 127 6.28 7.50 0.34
C GLU A 127 4.83 7.03 0.43
N ALA A 128 4.29 6.85 1.65
CA ALA A 128 2.93 6.35 1.81
C ALA A 128 2.06 7.37 2.52
N LEU A 129 0.87 7.66 1.95
CA LEU A 129 -0.22 8.38 2.58
C LEU A 129 -1.45 7.50 2.65
N MET A 130 -1.98 7.29 3.84
CA MET A 130 -3.17 6.48 4.06
C MET A 130 -4.22 7.30 4.80
N VAL A 131 -5.44 7.35 4.25
CA VAL A 131 -6.60 7.92 4.93
C VAL A 131 -7.42 6.80 5.56
N HIS A 132 -7.61 6.85 6.87
CA HIS A 132 -8.40 5.84 7.56
C HIS A 132 -9.89 5.97 7.17
N PRO A 133 -10.54 4.93 6.61
CA PRO A 133 -11.84 5.05 5.95
C PRO A 133 -13.02 5.31 6.88
N VAL A 134 -12.85 5.12 8.19
CA VAL A 134 -13.90 5.38 9.17
C VAL A 134 -13.71 6.73 9.86
N THR A 135 -12.45 7.07 10.22
CA THR A 135 -12.17 8.27 11.01
C THR A 135 -11.77 9.48 10.18
N GLY A 136 -11.41 9.28 8.89
CA GLY A 136 -10.85 10.31 8.02
C GLY A 136 -9.46 10.80 8.45
N ARG A 137 -8.84 10.16 9.45
CA ARG A 137 -7.52 10.54 9.92
C ARG A 137 -6.45 10.12 8.94
N LEU A 138 -5.46 11.00 8.72
CA LEU A 138 -4.36 10.75 7.81
C LEU A 138 -3.17 10.15 8.54
N TYR A 139 -2.51 9.21 7.86
CA TYR A 139 -1.28 8.57 8.30
C TYR A 139 -0.24 8.66 7.19
N ILE A 140 1.02 8.88 7.55
CA ILE A 140 2.16 8.91 6.62
C ILE A 140 3.20 7.90 7.10
N ALA A 141 3.72 7.08 6.20
CA ALA A 141 4.86 6.24 6.49
C ALA A 141 6.11 6.78 5.78
N SER A 142 7.18 7.02 6.56
CA SER A 142 8.44 7.51 6.01
C SER A 142 9.27 6.39 5.42
N LYS A 143 10.04 6.73 4.38
CA LYS A 143 10.95 5.83 3.67
C LYS A 143 12.38 6.02 4.19
N ARG A 144 12.99 4.94 4.66
CA ARG A 144 14.41 4.88 5.03
C ARG A 144 14.89 3.43 4.98
N GLU A 145 16.06 3.18 4.41
CA GLU A 145 16.64 1.82 4.31
C GLU A 145 16.81 1.14 5.68
N SER A 146 17.16 1.91 6.71
CA SER A 146 17.30 1.41 8.09
C SER A 146 15.98 1.23 8.84
N GLY A 147 14.84 1.41 8.17
CA GLY A 147 13.50 1.44 8.73
C GLY A 147 12.95 2.86 8.91
N GLY A 148 11.67 3.02 8.57
CA GLY A 148 10.92 4.27 8.68
C GLY A 148 10.08 4.36 9.94
N ASN A 149 9.17 5.31 9.93
CA ASN A 149 8.17 5.48 10.99
C ASN A 149 6.78 5.72 10.39
N LEU A 150 5.76 5.23 11.06
CA LEU A 150 4.37 5.59 10.82
C LEU A 150 4.03 6.82 11.66
N TYR A 151 3.48 7.84 11.02
CA TYR A 151 3.05 9.10 11.64
C TYR A 151 1.55 9.27 11.51
N GLN A 152 0.94 9.79 12.55
CA GLN A 152 -0.49 10.10 12.63
C GLN A 152 -0.69 11.62 12.57
N GLY A 153 -1.54 12.08 11.66
CA GLY A 153 -1.98 13.46 11.58
C GLY A 153 -2.95 13.86 12.70
N PRO A 154 -3.18 15.16 12.88
CA PRO A 154 -4.24 15.63 13.77
C PRO A 154 -5.62 15.15 13.29
N GLN A 155 -6.60 15.08 14.17
CA GLN A 155 -7.97 14.67 13.81
C GLN A 155 -8.60 15.57 12.75
N THR A 156 -8.31 16.86 12.82
CA THR A 156 -8.75 17.86 11.83
C THR A 156 -7.54 18.60 11.32
N LEU A 157 -7.36 18.63 10.00
CA LEU A 157 -6.30 19.37 9.35
C LEU A 157 -6.62 20.85 9.27
N SER A 158 -5.64 21.69 9.61
CA SER A 158 -5.69 23.13 9.45
C SER A 158 -5.23 23.53 8.05
N THR A 159 -5.96 24.41 7.39
CA THR A 159 -5.56 25.03 6.11
C THR A 159 -4.64 26.24 6.30
N THR A 160 -4.56 26.79 7.51
CA THR A 160 -3.79 28.00 7.80
C THR A 160 -2.53 27.75 8.62
N ALA A 161 -2.56 26.77 9.52
CA ALA A 161 -1.42 26.37 10.33
C ALA A 161 -0.71 25.12 9.75
N VAL A 162 0.53 24.88 10.16
CA VAL A 162 1.26 23.65 9.85
C VAL A 162 0.71 22.51 10.72
N ASN A 163 0.36 21.41 10.08
CA ASN A 163 -0.14 20.21 10.73
C ASN A 163 1.03 19.33 11.18
N THR A 164 1.17 19.14 12.48
CA THR A 164 2.24 18.28 13.01
C THR A 164 1.77 16.83 13.05
N PHE A 165 2.46 15.96 12.34
CA PHE A 165 2.25 14.53 12.34
C PHE A 165 3.12 13.89 13.42
N ARG A 166 2.52 13.04 14.27
CA ARG A 166 3.17 12.42 15.42
C ARG A 166 3.50 10.96 15.16
N LYS A 167 4.65 10.53 15.60
CA LYS A 167 5.10 9.15 15.47
C LYS A 167 4.18 8.20 16.25
N VAL A 168 3.74 7.13 15.61
CA VAL A 168 2.93 6.04 16.19
C VAL A 168 3.80 4.81 16.45
N SER A 169 4.54 4.36 15.43
CA SER A 169 5.38 3.16 15.50
C SER A 169 6.54 3.25 14.51
N ALA A 170 7.55 2.41 14.69
CA ALA A 170 8.49 2.10 13.64
C ALA A 170 7.82 1.23 12.57
N VAL A 171 8.24 1.36 11.32
CA VAL A 171 7.85 0.52 10.18
C VAL A 171 9.09 0.16 9.36
N PRO A 172 9.05 -0.93 8.56
CA PRO A 172 10.11 -1.25 7.62
C PRO A 172 10.30 -0.15 6.56
N TRP A 173 11.22 -0.34 5.63
CA TRP A 173 11.37 0.51 4.45
C TRP A 173 10.16 0.32 3.52
N VAL A 174 9.24 1.27 3.51
CA VAL A 174 7.98 1.24 2.74
C VAL A 174 8.07 2.07 1.47
N THR A 175 7.30 1.67 0.45
CA THR A 175 7.03 2.45 -0.76
C THR A 175 5.56 2.87 -0.84
N ASP A 176 4.61 2.14 -0.23
CA ASP A 176 3.21 2.54 -0.12
C ASP A 176 2.48 1.78 0.99
N GLY A 177 1.24 2.16 1.24
CA GLY A 177 0.33 1.50 2.17
C GLY A 177 -1.14 1.87 1.95
N ALA A 178 -2.03 1.02 2.44
CA ALA A 178 -3.46 1.26 2.35
C ALA A 178 -4.21 0.69 3.55
N PHE A 179 -5.30 1.35 3.95
CA PHE A 179 -6.28 0.78 4.85
C PHE A 179 -7.30 -0.08 4.11
N SER A 180 -7.76 -1.17 4.74
CA SER A 180 -8.94 -1.90 4.26
C SER A 180 -10.19 -1.02 4.29
N PRO A 181 -11.22 -1.32 3.47
CA PRO A 181 -12.44 -0.49 3.41
C PRO A 181 -13.16 -0.32 4.74
N ASP A 182 -13.01 -1.26 5.68
CA ASP A 182 -13.57 -1.19 7.03
C ASP A 182 -12.62 -0.60 8.09
N GLY A 183 -11.37 -0.27 7.69
CA GLY A 183 -10.35 0.30 8.57
C GLY A 183 -9.72 -0.70 9.56
N THR A 184 -10.06 -1.99 9.50
CA THR A 184 -9.56 -2.98 10.47
C THR A 184 -8.22 -3.59 10.09
N ARG A 185 -7.74 -3.35 8.86
CA ARG A 185 -6.44 -3.79 8.35
C ARG A 185 -5.66 -2.61 7.80
N LEU A 186 -4.36 -2.66 8.00
CA LEU A 186 -3.37 -1.79 7.37
C LEU A 186 -2.43 -2.68 6.55
N LEU A 187 -2.31 -2.43 5.27
CA LEU A 187 -1.30 -3.00 4.39
C LEU A 187 -0.15 -2.01 4.28
N LEU A 188 1.08 -2.47 4.47
CA LEU A 188 2.29 -1.75 4.10
C LEU A 188 3.08 -2.59 3.11
N ARG A 189 3.67 -1.93 2.11
CA ARG A 189 4.54 -2.58 1.14
C ARG A 189 5.88 -1.85 1.02
N GLY A 190 6.91 -2.59 0.67
CA GLY A 190 8.15 -2.10 0.11
C GLY A 190 8.33 -2.65 -1.30
N TYR A 191 9.50 -2.46 -1.90
CA TYR A 191 9.77 -2.92 -3.28
C TYR A 191 9.51 -4.41 -3.49
N PHE A 192 9.84 -5.26 -2.51
CA PHE A 192 9.85 -6.71 -2.64
C PHE A 192 9.11 -7.45 -1.53
N TRP A 193 8.37 -6.75 -0.70
CA TRP A 193 7.61 -7.31 0.41
C TRP A 193 6.30 -6.55 0.59
N ALA A 194 5.30 -7.21 1.18
CA ALA A 194 4.07 -6.60 1.66
C ALA A 194 3.63 -7.34 2.91
N THR A 195 3.27 -6.60 3.94
CA THR A 195 2.85 -7.14 5.23
C THR A 195 1.50 -6.58 5.63
N MET A 196 0.61 -7.44 6.08
CA MET A 196 -0.70 -7.07 6.61
C MET A 196 -0.62 -6.89 8.12
N TYR A 197 -1.25 -5.83 8.60
CA TYR A 197 -1.37 -5.51 10.03
C TYR A 197 -2.84 -5.43 10.43
N ARG A 198 -3.15 -5.86 11.65
CA ARG A 198 -4.38 -5.49 12.33
C ARG A 198 -4.26 -4.07 12.83
N TRP A 199 -5.20 -3.23 12.43
CA TRP A 199 -5.24 -1.85 12.91
C TRP A 199 -5.78 -1.79 14.34
N GLN A 200 -5.21 -0.91 15.14
CA GLN A 200 -5.63 -0.61 16.52
C GLN A 200 -5.61 0.90 16.70
N ASP A 201 -6.76 1.48 16.99
CA ASP A 201 -6.84 2.92 17.23
C ASP A 201 -5.97 3.35 18.42
N GLY A 202 -5.10 4.34 18.16
CA GLY A 202 -4.19 4.91 19.17
C GLY A 202 -3.02 4.01 19.57
N GLY A 203 -2.84 2.85 18.96
CA GLY A 203 -1.73 1.92 19.19
C GLY A 203 -0.88 1.63 17.98
N ALA A 204 0.24 0.92 18.19
CA ALA A 204 1.02 0.38 17.09
C ALA A 204 0.24 -0.71 16.35
N PRO A 205 0.28 -0.76 14.99
CA PRO A 205 -0.34 -1.84 14.24
C PRO A 205 0.25 -3.20 14.61
N GLN A 206 -0.61 -4.20 14.77
CA GLN A 206 -0.19 -5.58 15.07
C GLN A 206 0.05 -6.35 13.77
N GLU A 207 1.25 -6.85 13.58
CA GLU A 207 1.59 -7.66 12.41
C GLU A 207 0.77 -8.96 12.36
N LEU A 208 0.22 -9.27 11.19
CA LEU A 208 -0.54 -10.49 10.89
C LEU A 208 0.22 -11.43 9.94
N GLY A 209 1.28 -10.93 9.30
CA GLY A 209 2.12 -11.69 8.38
C GLY A 209 2.10 -11.16 6.95
N ASP A 210 2.92 -11.79 6.11
CA ASP A 210 3.17 -11.35 4.75
C ASP A 210 2.00 -11.65 3.81
N VAL A 211 1.81 -10.74 2.86
CA VAL A 211 0.92 -10.90 1.71
C VAL A 211 1.79 -11.35 0.52
N SER A 212 1.36 -12.41 -0.17
CA SER A 212 2.09 -12.95 -1.32
C SER A 212 2.18 -11.89 -2.42
N LEU A 213 3.38 -11.36 -2.64
CA LEU A 213 3.64 -10.31 -3.63
C LEU A 213 4.19 -10.94 -4.92
N PRO A 214 3.64 -10.60 -6.11
CA PRO A 214 4.28 -10.95 -7.37
C PRO A 214 5.61 -10.22 -7.51
N PHE A 215 6.54 -10.78 -8.28
CA PHE A 215 7.78 -10.08 -8.58
C PHE A 215 7.49 -8.84 -9.44
N GLN A 216 7.87 -7.68 -8.94
CA GLN A 216 7.82 -6.39 -9.63
C GLN A 216 9.20 -5.74 -9.53
N ARG A 217 9.68 -5.13 -10.62
CA ARG A 217 11.02 -4.53 -10.65
C ARG A 217 11.15 -3.36 -9.67
N GLN A 218 10.10 -2.54 -9.61
CA GLN A 218 10.03 -1.34 -8.80
C GLN A 218 8.59 -1.20 -8.32
N GLY A 219 8.29 -1.95 -7.27
CA GLY A 219 6.95 -1.99 -6.73
C GLY A 219 6.66 -0.79 -5.86
N GLU A 220 5.72 0.09 -6.27
CA GLU A 220 5.51 1.38 -5.62
C GLU A 220 4.11 1.57 -5.06
N SER A 221 3.08 0.95 -5.61
CA SER A 221 1.72 1.28 -5.18
C SER A 221 0.93 0.09 -4.68
N ALA A 222 0.01 0.32 -3.72
CA ALA A 222 -0.87 -0.69 -3.16
C ALA A 222 -2.25 -0.10 -2.82
N THR A 223 -3.32 -0.85 -3.10
CA THR A 223 -4.66 -0.48 -2.65
C THR A 223 -5.50 -1.72 -2.37
N PHE A 224 -6.49 -1.61 -1.51
CA PHE A 224 -7.52 -2.63 -1.37
C PHE A 224 -8.52 -2.51 -2.52
N ALA A 225 -9.02 -3.65 -2.99
CA ALA A 225 -10.25 -3.67 -3.77
C ALA A 225 -11.43 -3.22 -2.89
N ALA A 226 -12.45 -2.62 -3.51
CA ALA A 226 -13.60 -2.07 -2.80
C ALA A 226 -14.35 -3.09 -1.92
N ASP A 227 -14.31 -4.37 -2.29
CA ASP A 227 -14.91 -5.46 -1.52
C ASP A 227 -14.07 -5.95 -0.33
N GLY A 228 -12.84 -5.45 -0.18
CA GLY A 228 -11.89 -5.84 0.86
C GLY A 228 -11.37 -7.27 0.74
N ARG A 229 -11.68 -8.02 -0.32
CA ARG A 229 -11.28 -9.43 -0.49
C ARG A 229 -9.93 -9.61 -1.15
N SER A 230 -9.43 -8.57 -1.78
CA SER A 230 -8.13 -8.57 -2.46
C SER A 230 -7.43 -7.24 -2.32
N VAL A 231 -6.14 -7.25 -2.60
CA VAL A 231 -5.30 -6.07 -2.75
C VAL A 231 -4.72 -6.02 -4.15
N LEU A 232 -4.49 -4.80 -4.64
CA LEU A 232 -3.85 -4.57 -5.92
C LEU A 232 -2.48 -3.94 -5.67
N PHE A 233 -1.50 -4.36 -6.46
CA PHE A 233 -0.11 -3.89 -6.40
C PHE A 233 0.32 -3.38 -7.76
N GLY A 234 0.74 -2.13 -7.82
CA GLY A 234 1.32 -1.52 -9.01
C GLY A 234 2.83 -1.37 -8.91
N SER A 235 3.45 -0.98 -10.00
CA SER A 235 4.88 -0.68 -10.09
C SER A 235 5.10 0.53 -10.98
N GLU A 236 6.23 1.18 -10.81
CA GLU A 236 6.70 2.16 -11.78
C GLU A 236 7.11 1.52 -13.11
N GLY A 237 7.32 2.37 -14.09
CA GLY A 237 7.75 2.03 -15.43
C GLY A 237 6.64 2.17 -16.46
N LYS A 238 7.05 2.34 -17.71
CA LYS A 238 6.13 2.34 -18.83
C LYS A 238 5.46 0.97 -18.96
N ASP A 239 4.17 0.95 -19.31
CA ASP A 239 3.39 -0.26 -19.47
C ASP A 239 3.45 -1.14 -18.20
N SER A 240 3.32 -0.49 -17.03
CA SER A 240 3.46 -1.15 -15.74
C SER A 240 2.26 -2.05 -15.41
N PRO A 241 2.50 -3.32 -15.00
CA PRO A 241 1.42 -4.23 -14.65
C PRO A 241 0.90 -3.94 -13.25
N VAL A 242 -0.42 -4.00 -13.08
CA VAL A 242 -1.10 -4.05 -11.80
C VAL A 242 -1.55 -5.47 -11.53
N TRP A 243 -1.22 -5.97 -10.35
CA TRP A 243 -1.48 -7.35 -9.93
C TRP A 243 -2.52 -7.39 -8.83
N ARG A 244 -3.43 -8.36 -8.91
CA ARG A 244 -4.39 -8.64 -7.84
C ARG A 244 -3.95 -9.85 -7.04
N VAL A 245 -4.06 -9.74 -5.71
CA VAL A 245 -3.76 -10.80 -4.75
C VAL A 245 -4.97 -11.01 -3.86
N GLN A 246 -5.49 -12.24 -3.83
CA GLN A 246 -6.62 -12.61 -2.97
C GLN A 246 -6.15 -12.76 -1.52
N LEU A 247 -6.88 -12.13 -0.60
CA LEU A 247 -6.66 -12.23 0.83
C LEU A 247 -7.36 -13.47 1.43
N SER A 248 -6.83 -13.96 2.52
CA SER A 248 -7.42 -15.09 3.24
C SER A 248 -7.16 -15.04 4.75
N GLY A 249 -7.96 -15.77 5.51
CA GLY A 249 -7.76 -15.90 6.96
C GLY A 249 -7.76 -14.55 7.70
N GLU A 250 -6.74 -14.32 8.52
CA GLU A 250 -6.59 -13.08 9.32
C GLU A 250 -6.28 -11.84 8.49
N GLN A 251 -5.82 -11.99 7.25
CA GLN A 251 -5.56 -10.85 6.35
C GLN A 251 -6.86 -10.18 5.88
N LEU A 252 -7.97 -10.91 5.86
CA LEU A 252 -9.26 -10.34 5.48
C LEU A 252 -9.73 -9.29 6.49
N PRO A 253 -10.35 -8.19 6.05
CA PRO A 253 -11.07 -7.24 6.89
C PRO A 253 -12.10 -7.93 7.79
N ASP A 254 -12.36 -7.40 8.97
CA ASP A 254 -13.28 -8.03 9.94
C ASP A 254 -14.69 -8.12 9.40
N THR A 255 -15.17 -7.10 8.68
CA THR A 255 -16.50 -7.12 8.03
C THR A 255 -16.62 -8.25 7.00
N VAL A 256 -15.56 -8.54 6.26
CA VAL A 256 -15.53 -9.64 5.27
C VAL A 256 -15.48 -11.01 5.97
N ARG A 257 -14.69 -11.14 7.04
CA ARG A 257 -14.57 -12.38 7.83
C ARG A 257 -15.90 -12.74 8.49
N LEU A 258 -16.57 -11.77 9.10
CA LEU A 258 -17.86 -11.97 9.78
C LEU A 258 -19.00 -12.28 8.79
N ALA A 259 -18.93 -11.75 7.58
CA ALA A 259 -19.93 -12.03 6.53
C ALA A 259 -19.75 -13.41 5.87
N THR A 260 -18.59 -14.09 6.05
CA THR A 260 -18.38 -15.42 5.51
C THR A 260 -18.97 -16.44 6.48
N PRO A 261 -20.01 -17.21 6.11
CA PRO A 261 -20.57 -18.24 6.98
C PRO A 261 -19.45 -19.21 7.36
N THR A 262 -19.17 -19.38 8.64
CA THR A 262 -18.34 -20.48 9.11
C THR A 262 -19.02 -21.76 8.61
N ALA A 263 -18.38 -22.51 7.71
CA ALA A 263 -18.87 -23.82 7.31
C ALA A 263 -19.10 -24.60 8.60
N SER A 264 -20.39 -24.81 8.95
CA SER A 264 -20.79 -25.57 10.11
C SER A 264 -20.04 -26.92 10.04
N ALA A 265 -19.24 -27.20 11.04
CA ALA A 265 -18.66 -28.51 11.18
C ALA A 265 -19.82 -29.50 11.13
N SER A 266 -19.92 -30.31 10.07
CA SER A 266 -20.87 -31.42 9.97
C SER A 266 -20.73 -32.24 11.27
N PRO A 267 -21.83 -32.54 11.95
CA PRO A 267 -21.75 -33.43 13.10
C PRO A 267 -21.20 -34.77 12.59
N ALA A 268 -20.15 -35.23 13.24
CA ALA A 268 -19.58 -36.57 12.99
C ALA A 268 -20.69 -37.60 13.16
N PRO A 269 -20.85 -38.60 12.25
CA PRO A 269 -21.79 -39.67 12.46
C PRO A 269 -21.38 -40.48 13.67
N SER A 270 -22.23 -40.50 14.67
CA SER A 270 -22.14 -41.44 15.79
C SER A 270 -22.33 -42.89 15.26
N GLY A 271 -21.23 -43.56 15.02
CA GLY A 271 -21.22 -44.97 14.62
C GLY A 271 -20.80 -45.82 15.80
N ALA A 272 -21.65 -46.76 16.15
CA ALA A 272 -21.59 -47.66 17.30
C ALA A 272 -20.37 -48.57 17.33
N SER A 273 -19.99 -48.90 18.56
CA SER A 273 -19.05 -49.88 19.04
C SER A 273 -19.22 -51.28 18.44
N SER A 274 -18.10 -51.96 18.20
CA SER A 274 -17.87 -53.32 18.81
C SER A 274 -16.54 -53.93 18.37
N GLY A 275 -15.73 -54.33 19.32
CA GLY A 275 -15.14 -55.67 19.31
C GLY A 275 -13.65 -55.83 19.09
N ALA A 276 -12.92 -56.00 20.20
CA ALA A 276 -11.83 -56.97 20.44
C ALA A 276 -10.43 -56.77 19.81
N SER A 277 -9.48 -56.55 20.70
CA SER A 277 -8.02 -56.83 20.66
C SER A 277 -7.68 -58.31 20.43
N PRO A 278 -6.40 -58.76 20.37
CA PRO A 278 -5.11 -58.08 20.53
C PRO A 278 -3.95 -58.60 19.63
N GLY A 279 -2.80 -57.96 19.72
CA GLY A 279 -1.52 -58.68 19.59
C GLY A 279 -0.53 -58.17 18.55
N GLY A 280 0.66 -57.79 18.98
CA GLY A 280 1.85 -57.80 18.14
C GLY A 280 2.81 -56.65 18.35
N ALA A 281 3.82 -56.90 19.14
CA ALA A 281 4.98 -56.03 19.39
C ALA A 281 5.93 -55.95 18.18
N GLY A 282 6.66 -54.82 18.04
CA GLY A 282 7.77 -54.70 17.10
C GLY A 282 8.46 -53.36 17.16
N GLN A 283 9.63 -53.33 17.73
CA GLN A 283 10.69 -52.37 17.98
C GLN A 283 11.00 -51.37 16.83
N ALA A 284 11.21 -50.12 17.21
CA ALA A 284 12.42 -49.27 17.26
C ALA A 284 13.38 -49.21 16.07
N ALA A 285 13.63 -47.95 15.59
CA ALA A 285 14.89 -47.29 15.27
C ALA A 285 14.51 -45.97 14.59
N GLY A 286 14.88 -44.77 15.00
CA GLY A 286 16.23 -44.25 15.18
C GLY A 286 16.67 -43.50 13.92
N GLY A 287 16.75 -42.17 13.93
CA GLY A 287 17.32 -41.42 12.80
C GLY A 287 17.02 -39.93 12.83
N THR A 288 17.79 -39.23 13.56
CA THR A 288 18.59 -38.01 13.33
C THR A 288 17.94 -36.80 12.63
N SER A 289 17.82 -35.78 13.42
CA SER A 289 17.64 -34.36 13.08
C SER A 289 18.82 -33.81 12.28
N ASP A 290 18.59 -33.24 11.12
CA ASP A 290 19.53 -32.32 10.48
C ASP A 290 18.99 -30.88 10.49
N THR A 291 19.62 -30.09 11.34
CA THR A 291 19.56 -28.66 11.34
C THR A 291 20.33 -28.10 10.15
N VAL A 292 19.64 -27.47 9.19
CA VAL A 292 20.29 -26.66 8.16
C VAL A 292 20.31 -25.21 8.61
N SER A 293 21.49 -24.75 8.96
CA SER A 293 21.79 -23.37 9.37
C SER A 293 21.65 -22.41 8.19
N GLY A 294 20.91 -21.34 8.42
CA GLY A 294 20.79 -20.22 7.50
C GLY A 294 22.10 -19.45 7.31
N ARG A 295 22.66 -19.53 6.14
CA ARG A 295 23.65 -18.57 5.60
C ARG A 295 23.48 -18.52 4.09
N GLY A 296 22.71 -17.54 3.60
CA GLY A 296 22.51 -17.37 2.16
C GLY A 296 21.69 -16.16 1.72
N LEU A 297 21.48 -15.14 2.57
CA LEU A 297 20.59 -14.02 2.21
C LEU A 297 21.25 -12.63 2.28
N LEU A 298 22.57 -12.52 2.11
CA LEU A 298 23.26 -11.23 2.29
C LEU A 298 23.89 -10.65 1.02
N VAL A 299 23.62 -11.18 -0.17
CA VAL A 299 24.27 -10.74 -1.41
C VAL A 299 23.33 -9.99 -2.37
N LEU A 300 22.01 -10.00 -2.16
CA LEU A 300 21.05 -9.40 -3.09
C LEU A 300 20.74 -7.92 -2.84
N PHE A 301 21.08 -7.37 -1.68
CA PHE A 301 20.71 -5.99 -1.29
C PHE A 301 21.59 -4.89 -1.91
N LEU A 302 22.77 -5.20 -2.43
CA LEU A 302 23.69 -4.20 -2.99
C LEU A 302 23.40 -3.79 -4.46
N VAL A 303 22.54 -4.50 -5.17
CA VAL A 303 22.28 -4.22 -6.59
C VAL A 303 21.12 -3.23 -6.78
N VAL A 304 20.15 -3.19 -5.85
CA VAL A 304 18.95 -2.37 -5.98
C VAL A 304 19.19 -0.91 -5.59
N GLY A 305 20.00 -0.67 -4.55
CA GLY A 305 20.41 0.69 -4.18
C GLY A 305 21.25 1.39 -5.26
N ALA A 306 21.95 0.61 -6.10
CA ALA A 306 22.73 1.14 -7.21
C ALA A 306 21.86 1.55 -8.42
N LEU A 307 20.69 0.93 -8.61
CA LEU A 307 19.78 1.26 -9.72
C LEU A 307 18.95 2.52 -9.44
N ALA A 308 18.47 2.70 -8.23
CA ALA A 308 17.79 3.94 -7.81
C ALA A 308 18.75 5.15 -7.83
N ALA A 309 20.00 4.97 -7.37
CA ALA A 309 21.03 6.01 -7.43
C ALA A 309 21.52 6.29 -8.88
N ALA A 310 21.42 5.34 -9.80
CA ALA A 310 21.83 5.51 -11.19
C ALA A 310 20.78 6.28 -12.01
N SER A 311 19.48 6.08 -11.77
CA SER A 311 18.40 6.87 -12.38
C SER A 311 18.46 8.32 -11.93
N TRP A 312 18.73 8.54 -10.64
CA TRP A 312 18.88 9.87 -10.07
C TRP A 312 20.13 10.64 -10.58
N ARG A 313 21.29 9.97 -10.79
CA ARG A 313 22.47 10.60 -11.38
C ARG A 313 22.30 10.97 -12.86
N LYS A 314 21.49 10.21 -13.61
CA LYS A 314 21.22 10.50 -15.02
C LYS A 314 20.35 11.75 -15.20
N LYS A 315 19.42 12.02 -14.25
CA LYS A 315 18.57 13.23 -14.25
C LYS A 315 19.34 14.53 -13.92
N ARG A 316 20.49 14.48 -13.22
CA ARG A 316 21.28 15.68 -12.87
C ARG A 316 22.25 16.18 -13.94
N HIS A 317 22.53 15.42 -14.98
CA HIS A 317 23.51 15.78 -16.03
C HIS A 317 22.87 16.02 -17.41
N GLY A 318 21.56 16.13 -17.49
CA GLY A 318 20.79 16.33 -18.73
C GLY A 318 20.08 17.69 -18.83
N SER A 319 20.49 18.72 -18.08
CA SER A 319 20.01 20.10 -18.24
C SER A 319 21.16 21.04 -18.51
#